data_ad4f0de49ffe9b859e624df2a1faeae0
#
_entry.id   ad4f0de49ffe9b859e624df2a1faeae0
#
_cell.length_a   1.000
_cell.length_b   1.000
_cell.length_c   1.000
_cell.angle_alpha   90.00
_cell.angle_beta   90.00
_cell.angle_gamma   90.00
#
_symmetry.space_group_name_H-M   'P 1'
#
loop_
_entity.id
_entity.type
_entity.pdbx_description
1 polymer ?
#
loop_
_entity_poly.entity_id
_entity_poly.type
_entity_poly.pdbx_seq_one_letter_code
_entity_poly.pdbx_strand_id
1 'polypeptide(L)'
;MRCSIFAAGFCAVAKVAAAETPVLTVLTYDSFVTEWGPGPAVEKAFEADCACDLQFTTAGDGAALLARVQLEGAQTDTDVVLGLDTNLTAAAAATGLFAPHGLSPANDLPVPYDDPLFLPFDWGWFAFVYDRTKLATPPASFGALAASDLTIVIQDPRSSTPGLGLLMWVQAAYGDRAPEIWAALADNIVTVTPGWSEAYGLFLEGEADMVLSYTTSPAYHLIAENDDTKAAAPFAEGHYLQVEVAGKLATTDQSALADRFLAFMGTEAFQSLIPTTNWMYPAVTPASGLPDGFDTLIVPETSLLLSAEDAAKLRPGALDAWRAALAR
;
A
#
# COMPACT_ATOMS: atom_id res chain seq x y z
N MET A 1 -12.91 -50.12 72.69
CA MET A 1 -12.21 -49.91 71.47
C MET A 1 -13.01 -48.90 70.63
N ARG A 2 -12.54 -47.63 70.47
CA ARG A 2 -13.16 -46.61 69.67
C ARG A 2 -12.31 -46.44 68.40
N CYS A 3 -12.87 -46.77 67.28
CA CYS A 3 -12.22 -46.62 65.96
C CYS A 3 -12.53 -45.21 65.45
N SER A 4 -11.55 -44.31 65.29
CA SER A 4 -11.66 -43.00 64.69
C SER A 4 -11.30 -43.14 63.20
N ILE A 5 -12.26 -42.83 62.34
CA ILE A 5 -12.07 -42.76 60.85
C ILE A 5 -11.62 -41.37 60.54
N PHE A 6 -10.38 -41.20 60.04
CA PHE A 6 -9.89 -39.98 59.43
C PHE A 6 -10.35 -39.93 57.99
N ALA A 7 -11.20 -38.95 57.64
CA ALA A 7 -11.55 -38.64 56.30
C ALA A 7 -10.51 -37.66 55.75
N ALA A 8 -9.67 -38.12 54.80
CA ALA A 8 -8.75 -37.25 54.04
C ALA A 8 -9.52 -36.53 52.92
N GLY A 9 -9.74 -35.21 53.08
CA GLY A 9 -10.31 -34.36 52.05
C GLY A 9 -9.26 -34.13 50.95
N PHE A 10 -9.52 -34.60 49.73
CA PHE A 10 -8.75 -34.27 48.56
C PHE A 10 -9.23 -32.90 48.01
N CYS A 11 -8.44 -31.82 48.24
CA CYS A 11 -8.64 -30.54 47.53
C CYS A 11 -8.09 -30.68 46.11
N ALA A 12 -8.97 -30.81 45.15
CA ALA A 12 -8.61 -30.71 43.73
C ALA A 12 -8.36 -29.21 43.40
N VAL A 13 -7.11 -28.83 43.26
CA VAL A 13 -6.71 -27.52 42.70
C VAL A 13 -6.91 -27.58 41.18
N ALA A 14 -7.97 -26.97 40.70
CA ALA A 14 -8.15 -26.75 39.27
C ALA A 14 -7.04 -25.82 38.79
N LYS A 15 -6.11 -26.32 37.98
CA LYS A 15 -5.19 -25.49 37.21
C LYS A 15 -6.05 -24.74 36.18
N VAL A 16 -6.24 -23.43 36.37
CA VAL A 16 -6.70 -22.56 35.30
C VAL A 16 -5.53 -22.48 34.31
N ALA A 17 -5.66 -23.15 33.19
CA ALA A 17 -4.75 -22.92 32.07
C ALA A 17 -4.96 -21.45 31.64
N ALA A 18 -3.92 -20.62 31.72
CA ALA A 18 -3.94 -19.33 31.10
C ALA A 18 -4.17 -19.58 29.60
N ALA A 19 -5.22 -19.02 29.04
CA ALA A 19 -5.42 -19.05 27.58
C ALA A 19 -4.22 -18.35 26.95
N GLU A 20 -3.63 -18.97 25.93
CA GLU A 20 -2.58 -18.33 25.15
C GLU A 20 -3.16 -17.07 24.50
N THR A 21 -2.39 -15.99 24.49
CA THR A 21 -2.77 -14.75 23.79
C THR A 21 -2.90 -15.05 22.29
N PRO A 22 -4.07 -14.83 21.67
CA PRO A 22 -4.22 -15.09 20.24
C PRO A 22 -3.31 -14.16 19.44
N VAL A 23 -2.67 -14.71 18.41
CA VAL A 23 -1.77 -13.99 17.51
C VAL A 23 -2.52 -13.72 16.20
N LEU A 24 -2.44 -12.49 15.69
CA LEU A 24 -2.89 -12.12 14.35
C LEU A 24 -1.67 -11.78 13.50
N THR A 25 -1.45 -12.52 12.42
CA THR A 25 -0.35 -12.28 11.48
C THR A 25 -0.83 -11.51 10.26
N VAL A 26 -0.30 -10.29 10.09
CA VAL A 26 -0.60 -9.41 8.96
C VAL A 26 0.61 -9.33 8.05
N LEU A 27 0.47 -9.78 6.81
CA LEU A 27 1.46 -9.62 5.77
C LEU A 27 1.28 -8.25 5.11
N THR A 28 2.34 -7.43 5.11
CA THR A 28 2.31 -6.07 4.57
C THR A 28 3.62 -5.72 3.85
N TYR A 29 3.71 -4.49 3.33
CA TYR A 29 4.90 -4.00 2.64
C TYR A 29 5.96 -3.47 3.62
N ASP A 30 7.23 -3.43 3.16
CA ASP A 30 8.38 -3.16 4.03
C ASP A 30 8.33 -1.78 4.69
N SER A 31 7.90 -0.72 3.96
CA SER A 31 7.83 0.63 4.53
C SER A 31 6.76 0.79 5.60
N PHE A 32 5.71 -0.05 5.61
CA PHE A 32 4.63 -0.02 6.60
C PHE A 32 5.15 -0.29 8.03
N VAL A 33 6.12 -1.18 8.17
CA VAL A 33 6.63 -1.65 9.48
C VAL A 33 7.91 -0.96 9.95
N THR A 34 8.41 0.02 9.20
CA THR A 34 9.57 0.81 9.65
C THR A 34 9.24 1.64 10.89
N GLU A 35 10.26 2.14 11.60
CA GLU A 35 10.06 2.99 12.78
C GLU A 35 9.25 4.27 12.48
N TRP A 36 9.32 4.77 11.23
CA TRP A 36 8.59 5.94 10.77
C TRP A 36 7.26 5.59 10.06
N GLY A 37 7.03 4.31 9.74
CA GLY A 37 5.82 3.82 9.10
C GLY A 37 4.66 3.67 10.08
N PRO A 38 3.45 3.37 9.59
CA PRO A 38 2.25 3.26 10.43
C PRO A 38 2.24 2.02 11.34
N GLY A 39 2.97 0.95 11.01
CA GLY A 39 2.91 -0.34 11.67
C GLY A 39 3.04 -0.29 13.19
N PRO A 40 4.09 0.35 13.77
CA PRO A 40 4.25 0.39 15.24
C PRO A 40 3.09 1.09 15.97
N ALA A 41 2.51 2.13 15.36
CA ALA A 41 1.37 2.85 15.94
C ALA A 41 0.07 2.07 15.79
N VAL A 42 -0.12 1.38 14.65
CA VAL A 42 -1.27 0.49 14.37
C VAL A 42 -1.26 -0.69 15.33
N GLU A 43 -0.12 -1.38 15.50
CA GLU A 43 0.05 -2.48 16.46
C GLU A 43 -0.38 -2.04 17.85
N LYS A 44 0.23 -0.97 18.36
CA LYS A 44 -0.09 -0.43 19.69
C LYS A 44 -1.57 -0.08 19.85
N ALA A 45 -2.19 0.53 18.83
CA ALA A 45 -3.58 0.97 18.90
C ALA A 45 -4.54 -0.22 18.85
N PHE A 46 -4.27 -1.24 18.03
CA PHE A 46 -5.11 -2.42 17.93
C PHE A 46 -5.00 -3.31 19.16
N GLU A 47 -3.79 -3.55 19.67
CA GLU A 47 -3.53 -4.37 20.87
C GLU A 47 -4.14 -3.79 22.15
N ALA A 48 -4.27 -2.47 22.21
CA ALA A 48 -4.93 -1.81 23.35
C ALA A 48 -6.38 -2.27 23.55
N ASP A 49 -7.05 -2.76 22.48
CA ASP A 49 -8.46 -3.18 22.52
C ASP A 49 -8.65 -4.67 22.29
N CYS A 50 -7.79 -5.36 21.51
CA CYS A 50 -8.06 -6.73 21.06
C CYS A 50 -7.76 -7.82 22.11
N ALA A 51 -6.92 -7.57 23.10
CA ALA A 51 -6.34 -8.58 23.98
C ALA A 51 -5.64 -9.70 23.17
N CYS A 52 -4.90 -9.31 22.13
CA CYS A 52 -4.18 -10.16 21.21
C CYS A 52 -2.74 -9.65 21.00
N ASP A 53 -1.95 -10.39 20.24
CA ASP A 53 -0.62 -10.04 19.74
C ASP A 53 -0.73 -9.83 18.23
N LEU A 54 -0.52 -8.61 17.76
CA LEU A 54 -0.52 -8.27 16.33
C LEU A 54 0.89 -8.35 15.78
N GLN A 55 1.14 -9.27 14.87
CA GLN A 55 2.45 -9.47 14.25
C GLN A 55 2.42 -9.09 12.78
N PHE A 56 3.37 -8.25 12.37
CA PHE A 56 3.57 -7.93 10.96
C PHE A 56 4.69 -8.80 10.37
N THR A 57 4.44 -9.29 9.15
CA THR A 57 5.46 -9.88 8.27
C THR A 57 5.50 -9.11 6.97
N THR A 58 6.64 -9.07 6.28
CA THR A 58 6.80 -8.26 5.08
C THR A 58 7.27 -9.04 3.87
N ALA A 59 7.00 -8.50 2.67
CA ALA A 59 7.46 -9.04 1.41
C ALA A 59 7.54 -7.95 0.32
N GLY A 60 8.43 -6.97 0.50
CA GLY A 60 8.62 -5.87 -0.47
C GLY A 60 7.40 -4.94 -0.53
N ASP A 61 6.80 -4.78 -1.72
CA ASP A 61 5.59 -3.97 -1.95
C ASP A 61 4.42 -4.84 -2.46
N GLY A 62 3.29 -4.23 -2.81
CA GLY A 62 2.01 -4.90 -3.09
C GLY A 62 2.06 -6.03 -4.12
N ALA A 63 2.81 -5.88 -5.22
CA ALA A 63 2.92 -6.95 -6.22
C ALA A 63 3.73 -8.15 -5.67
N ALA A 64 4.72 -7.91 -4.82
CA ALA A 64 5.48 -8.96 -4.13
C ALA A 64 4.62 -9.64 -3.05
N LEU A 65 3.75 -8.89 -2.34
CA LEU A 65 2.79 -9.46 -1.38
C LEU A 65 1.91 -10.51 -2.05
N LEU A 66 1.28 -10.16 -3.18
CA LEU A 66 0.43 -11.11 -3.92
C LEU A 66 1.23 -12.31 -4.41
N ALA A 67 2.45 -12.11 -4.92
CA ALA A 67 3.30 -13.21 -5.37
C ALA A 67 3.64 -14.17 -4.22
N ARG A 68 3.92 -13.66 -3.02
CA ARG A 68 4.16 -14.46 -1.82
C ARG A 68 2.92 -15.28 -1.42
N VAL A 69 1.75 -14.63 -1.36
CA VAL A 69 0.48 -15.31 -1.06
C VAL A 69 0.20 -16.43 -2.06
N GLN A 70 0.44 -16.20 -3.36
CA GLN A 70 0.28 -17.22 -4.39
C GLN A 70 1.26 -18.39 -4.24
N LEU A 71 2.50 -18.10 -3.85
CA LEU A 71 3.53 -19.13 -3.64
C LEU A 71 3.24 -20.01 -2.42
N GLU A 72 2.86 -19.41 -1.31
CA GLU A 72 2.55 -20.08 -0.05
C GLU A 72 1.20 -20.82 -0.11
N GLY A 73 0.24 -20.23 -0.85
CA GLY A 73 -1.11 -20.78 -1.03
C GLY A 73 -1.79 -21.06 0.31
N ALA A 74 -2.38 -22.25 0.45
CA ALA A 74 -3.05 -22.67 1.68
C ALA A 74 -2.10 -23.06 2.83
N GLN A 75 -0.78 -22.94 2.64
CA GLN A 75 0.22 -23.25 3.68
C GLN A 75 0.71 -21.99 4.41
N THR A 76 0.21 -20.82 4.03
CA THR A 76 0.61 -19.57 4.66
C THR A 76 0.12 -19.48 6.11
N ASP A 77 0.96 -18.89 6.97
CA ASP A 77 0.61 -18.54 8.36
C ASP A 77 0.02 -17.12 8.45
N THR A 78 -0.24 -16.47 7.31
CA THR A 78 -0.82 -15.13 7.23
C THR A 78 -2.33 -15.18 7.44
N ASP A 79 -2.86 -14.26 8.24
CA ASP A 79 -4.31 -14.08 8.46
C ASP A 79 -4.91 -12.99 7.57
N VAL A 80 -4.18 -11.88 7.43
CA VAL A 80 -4.59 -10.70 6.66
C VAL A 80 -3.44 -10.25 5.76
N VAL A 81 -3.76 -9.86 4.53
CA VAL A 81 -2.83 -9.18 3.63
C VAL A 81 -3.25 -7.71 3.55
N LEU A 82 -2.33 -6.78 3.88
CA LEU A 82 -2.54 -5.34 3.88
C LEU A 82 -1.53 -4.69 2.94
N GLY A 83 -1.99 -3.90 1.95
CA GLY A 83 -1.12 -3.20 1.00
C GLY A 83 -1.15 -3.79 -0.42
N LEU A 84 -2.19 -4.57 -0.77
CA LEU A 84 -2.55 -4.74 -2.17
C LEU A 84 -3.19 -3.45 -2.68
N ASP A 85 -3.22 -3.25 -3.98
CA ASP A 85 -3.94 -2.14 -4.60
C ASP A 85 -5.01 -2.61 -5.58
N THR A 86 -5.84 -1.69 -6.06
CA THR A 86 -6.93 -1.99 -7.00
C THR A 86 -6.47 -2.63 -8.30
N ASN A 87 -5.20 -2.48 -8.71
CA ASN A 87 -4.65 -3.17 -9.89
C ASN A 87 -4.42 -4.66 -9.66
N LEU A 88 -4.40 -5.09 -8.40
CA LEU A 88 -4.11 -6.47 -7.98
C LEU A 88 -5.36 -7.23 -7.51
N THR A 89 -6.46 -6.54 -7.14
CA THR A 89 -7.62 -7.16 -6.50
C THR A 89 -8.26 -8.27 -7.34
N ALA A 90 -8.43 -8.08 -8.65
CA ALA A 90 -8.99 -9.13 -9.52
C ALA A 90 -8.07 -10.36 -9.59
N ALA A 91 -6.75 -10.16 -9.68
CA ALA A 91 -5.78 -11.26 -9.67
C ALA A 91 -5.74 -11.97 -8.31
N ALA A 92 -5.84 -11.22 -7.22
CA ALA A 92 -5.91 -11.76 -5.86
C ALA A 92 -7.19 -12.56 -5.64
N ALA A 93 -8.36 -12.05 -6.04
CA ALA A 93 -9.65 -12.75 -5.99
C ALA A 93 -9.63 -14.06 -6.79
N ALA A 94 -9.01 -14.05 -7.98
CA ALA A 94 -8.90 -15.24 -8.83
C ALA A 94 -8.07 -16.38 -8.20
N THR A 95 -7.26 -16.11 -7.17
CA THR A 95 -6.55 -17.17 -6.43
C THR A 95 -7.48 -18.04 -5.60
N GLY A 96 -8.65 -17.53 -5.19
CA GLY A 96 -9.55 -18.18 -4.25
C GLY A 96 -9.03 -18.26 -2.81
N LEU A 97 -7.94 -17.55 -2.50
CA LEU A 97 -7.31 -17.56 -1.18
C LEU A 97 -7.90 -16.53 -0.20
N PHE A 98 -8.70 -15.58 -0.69
CA PHE A 98 -9.30 -14.53 0.13
C PHE A 98 -10.74 -14.87 0.50
N ALA A 99 -11.15 -14.49 1.70
CA ALA A 99 -12.49 -14.68 2.23
C ALA A 99 -13.28 -13.37 2.31
N PRO A 100 -14.61 -13.40 2.14
CA PRO A 100 -15.44 -12.23 2.34
C PRO A 100 -15.29 -11.65 3.76
N HIS A 101 -15.20 -10.31 3.84
CA HIS A 101 -15.10 -9.62 5.14
C HIS A 101 -16.47 -9.33 5.77
N GLY A 102 -17.55 -9.30 4.99
CA GLY A 102 -18.90 -9.07 5.48
C GLY A 102 -19.17 -7.68 6.09
N LEU A 103 -18.24 -6.73 5.88
CA LEU A 103 -18.34 -5.35 6.35
C LEU A 103 -18.82 -4.42 5.23
N SER A 104 -19.43 -3.31 5.59
CA SER A 104 -19.82 -2.25 4.66
C SER A 104 -19.43 -0.88 5.27
N PRO A 105 -18.12 -0.61 5.42
CA PRO A 105 -17.67 0.64 5.98
C PRO A 105 -17.96 1.79 5.01
N ALA A 106 -18.32 2.95 5.57
CA ALA A 106 -18.28 4.19 4.80
C ALA A 106 -16.82 4.49 4.41
N ASN A 107 -16.63 5.11 3.24
CA ASN A 107 -15.32 5.61 2.81
C ASN A 107 -15.51 6.95 2.08
N ASP A 108 -14.43 7.74 2.03
CA ASP A 108 -14.36 9.06 1.40
C ASP A 108 -13.49 9.03 0.15
N LEU A 109 -13.40 7.87 -0.50
CA LEU A 109 -12.61 7.70 -1.73
C LEU A 109 -13.16 8.59 -2.86
N PRO A 110 -12.30 9.09 -3.75
CA PRO A 110 -12.74 9.91 -4.88
C PRO A 110 -13.50 9.12 -5.97
N VAL A 111 -13.62 7.80 -5.80
CA VAL A 111 -14.35 6.88 -6.68
C VAL A 111 -15.22 5.96 -5.85
N PRO A 112 -16.37 5.48 -6.37
CA PRO A 112 -17.15 4.44 -5.71
C PRO A 112 -16.30 3.18 -5.51
N TYR A 113 -16.36 2.61 -4.30
CA TYR A 113 -15.67 1.37 -3.96
C TYR A 113 -16.57 0.45 -3.14
N ASP A 114 -16.78 -0.74 -3.65
CA ASP A 114 -17.56 -1.81 -2.99
C ASP A 114 -17.00 -3.16 -3.47
N ASP A 115 -16.18 -3.80 -2.65
CA ASP A 115 -15.55 -5.08 -2.94
C ASP A 115 -15.81 -6.03 -1.75
N PRO A 116 -16.32 -7.27 -1.97
CA PRO A 116 -16.65 -8.18 -0.88
C PRO A 116 -15.43 -8.79 -0.19
N LEU A 117 -14.24 -8.75 -0.81
CA LEU A 117 -13.02 -9.40 -0.33
C LEU A 117 -12.00 -8.41 0.23
N PHE A 118 -12.00 -7.18 -0.30
CA PHE A 118 -10.97 -6.20 -0.02
C PHE A 118 -11.56 -4.90 0.52
N LEU A 119 -10.99 -4.39 1.62
CA LEU A 119 -11.37 -3.12 2.24
C LEU A 119 -10.29 -2.08 2.00
N PRO A 120 -10.65 -0.84 1.60
CA PRO A 120 -9.71 0.24 1.42
C PRO A 120 -9.24 0.78 2.77
N PHE A 121 -7.98 1.20 2.85
CA PHE A 121 -7.46 1.87 4.04
C PHE A 121 -6.80 3.21 3.74
N ASP A 122 -6.25 3.39 2.55
CA ASP A 122 -5.72 4.67 2.07
C ASP A 122 -5.77 4.77 0.55
N TRP A 123 -5.41 5.96 0.02
CA TRP A 123 -5.40 6.22 -1.40
C TRP A 123 -4.53 7.44 -1.76
N GLY A 124 -4.19 7.56 -3.03
CA GLY A 124 -3.46 8.70 -3.59
C GLY A 124 -3.33 8.60 -5.10
N TRP A 125 -2.70 9.60 -5.73
CA TRP A 125 -2.36 9.56 -7.14
C TRP A 125 -0.85 9.41 -7.29
N PHE A 126 -0.42 8.56 -8.22
CA PHE A 126 0.99 8.50 -8.59
C PHE A 126 1.44 9.80 -9.25
N ALA A 127 2.67 10.21 -8.95
CA ALA A 127 3.29 11.38 -9.53
C ALA A 127 4.82 11.22 -9.53
N PHE A 128 5.49 11.95 -10.43
CA PHE A 128 6.91 12.17 -10.32
C PHE A 128 7.17 13.33 -9.35
N VAL A 129 7.96 13.06 -8.32
CA VAL A 129 8.39 14.06 -7.32
C VAL A 129 9.75 14.61 -7.74
N TYR A 130 9.95 15.90 -7.54
CA TYR A 130 11.16 16.63 -7.88
C TYR A 130 11.50 17.69 -6.83
N ASP A 131 12.72 18.24 -6.90
CA ASP A 131 13.19 19.33 -6.05
C ASP A 131 13.10 20.68 -6.82
N ARG A 132 12.25 21.61 -6.34
CA ARG A 132 12.03 22.92 -6.96
C ARG A 132 13.29 23.78 -7.01
N THR A 133 14.26 23.53 -6.14
CA THR A 133 15.53 24.27 -6.12
C THR A 133 16.47 23.84 -7.23
N LYS A 134 16.31 22.59 -7.71
CA LYS A 134 17.09 22.01 -8.80
C LYS A 134 16.37 22.10 -10.14
N LEU A 135 15.04 21.97 -10.16
CA LEU A 135 14.19 21.94 -11.34
C LEU A 135 13.07 22.97 -11.21
N ALA A 136 13.25 24.16 -11.78
CA ALA A 136 12.26 25.24 -11.67
C ALA A 136 10.96 25.00 -12.42
N THR A 137 10.99 24.20 -13.50
CA THR A 137 9.83 23.87 -14.32
C THR A 137 9.89 22.37 -14.65
N PRO A 138 9.06 21.54 -14.00
CA PRO A 138 9.01 20.12 -14.29
C PRO A 138 8.32 19.85 -15.62
N PRO A 139 8.58 18.70 -16.27
CA PRO A 139 7.82 18.27 -17.44
C PRO A 139 6.34 18.10 -17.07
N ALA A 140 5.46 18.58 -17.96
CA ALA A 140 4.01 18.54 -17.75
C ALA A 140 3.33 17.35 -18.46
N SER A 141 4.08 16.37 -18.94
CA SER A 141 3.56 15.17 -19.60
C SER A 141 4.65 14.10 -19.73
N PHE A 142 4.27 12.85 -19.97
CA PHE A 142 5.23 11.78 -20.30
C PHE A 142 6.03 12.12 -21.57
N GLY A 143 5.36 12.70 -22.57
CA GLY A 143 6.04 13.13 -23.80
C GLY A 143 7.06 14.24 -23.57
N ALA A 144 6.76 15.22 -22.69
CA ALA A 144 7.69 16.29 -22.33
C ALA A 144 8.87 15.74 -21.51
N LEU A 145 8.61 14.79 -20.61
CA LEU A 145 9.67 14.10 -19.84
C LEU A 145 10.60 13.33 -20.80
N ALA A 146 10.04 12.54 -21.69
CA ALA A 146 10.81 11.76 -22.66
C ALA A 146 11.64 12.62 -23.64
N ALA A 147 11.21 13.86 -23.91
CA ALA A 147 11.93 14.81 -24.77
C ALA A 147 12.98 15.65 -24.01
N SER A 148 13.15 15.44 -22.71
CA SER A 148 14.11 16.14 -21.87
C SER A 148 15.35 15.28 -21.58
N ASP A 149 16.41 15.90 -21.06
CA ASP A 149 17.59 15.23 -20.56
C ASP A 149 17.46 14.84 -19.06
N LEU A 150 16.24 14.97 -18.47
CA LEU A 150 16.01 14.69 -17.06
C LEU A 150 16.11 13.17 -16.79
N THR A 151 16.68 12.87 -15.65
CA THR A 151 16.84 11.49 -15.16
C THR A 151 15.75 11.13 -14.16
N ILE A 152 15.24 9.91 -14.24
CA ILE A 152 14.22 9.41 -13.32
C ILE A 152 14.61 8.06 -12.70
N VAL A 153 14.23 7.88 -11.44
CA VAL A 153 14.20 6.58 -10.77
C VAL A 153 12.75 6.10 -10.70
N ILE A 154 12.54 4.87 -11.11
CA ILE A 154 11.24 4.18 -11.02
C ILE A 154 11.39 2.86 -10.28
N GLN A 155 10.27 2.21 -9.98
CA GLN A 155 10.25 0.90 -9.35
C GLN A 155 9.85 -0.19 -10.35
N ASP A 156 10.23 -1.42 -10.04
CA ASP A 156 9.90 -2.60 -10.84
C ASP A 156 8.39 -2.93 -10.72
N PRO A 157 7.63 -2.93 -11.82
CA PRO A 157 6.20 -3.24 -11.81
C PRO A 157 5.87 -4.69 -11.40
N ARG A 158 6.87 -5.54 -11.25
CA ARG A 158 6.71 -6.95 -10.85
C ARG A 158 6.73 -7.14 -9.34
N SER A 159 7.27 -6.17 -8.61
CA SER A 159 7.40 -6.22 -7.14
C SER A 159 6.74 -5.03 -6.44
N SER A 160 6.78 -3.84 -7.04
CA SER A 160 6.40 -2.58 -6.40
C SER A 160 5.01 -2.11 -6.80
N THR A 161 4.26 -1.55 -5.84
CA THR A 161 2.99 -0.86 -6.05
C THR A 161 3.15 0.37 -6.95
N PRO A 162 4.06 1.34 -6.69
CA PRO A 162 4.27 2.45 -7.61
C PRO A 162 4.74 2.01 -9.00
N GLY A 163 5.61 1.01 -9.09
CA GLY A 163 6.06 0.48 -10.37
C GLY A 163 4.91 -0.09 -11.21
N LEU A 164 4.03 -0.88 -10.60
CA LEU A 164 2.81 -1.37 -11.25
C LEU A 164 1.85 -0.21 -11.57
N GLY A 165 1.72 0.75 -10.67
CA GLY A 165 0.93 1.95 -10.86
C GLY A 165 1.38 2.76 -12.07
N LEU A 166 2.68 2.97 -12.25
CA LEU A 166 3.22 3.64 -13.44
C LEU A 166 2.95 2.85 -14.73
N LEU A 167 3.07 1.52 -14.66
CA LEU A 167 2.75 0.66 -15.79
C LEU A 167 1.30 0.86 -16.25
N MET A 168 0.37 0.87 -15.29
CA MET A 168 -1.06 1.07 -15.54
C MET A 168 -1.37 2.53 -15.90
N TRP A 169 -0.65 3.50 -15.35
CA TRP A 169 -0.80 4.92 -15.70
C TRP A 169 -0.48 5.17 -17.18
N VAL A 170 0.67 4.70 -17.64
CA VAL A 170 1.04 4.80 -19.08
C VAL A 170 0.03 4.08 -19.95
N GLN A 171 -0.45 2.89 -19.52
CA GLN A 171 -1.46 2.14 -20.27
C GLN A 171 -2.82 2.87 -20.32
N ALA A 172 -3.27 3.45 -19.21
CA ALA A 172 -4.53 4.18 -19.13
C ALA A 172 -4.49 5.49 -19.94
N ALA A 173 -3.34 6.18 -19.93
CA ALA A 173 -3.18 7.46 -20.64
C ALA A 173 -3.01 7.29 -22.17
N TYR A 174 -2.39 6.21 -22.63
CA TYR A 174 -1.97 6.08 -24.03
C TYR A 174 -2.53 4.86 -24.75
N GLY A 175 -3.10 3.88 -24.05
CA GLY A 175 -3.70 2.68 -24.66
C GLY A 175 -2.69 1.93 -25.53
N ASP A 176 -3.04 1.72 -26.80
CA ASP A 176 -2.18 0.99 -27.76
C ASP A 176 -0.85 1.69 -28.06
N ARG A 177 -0.70 2.99 -27.72
CA ARG A 177 0.56 3.73 -27.86
C ARG A 177 1.48 3.64 -26.63
N ALA A 178 1.09 2.95 -25.58
CA ALA A 178 1.92 2.77 -24.39
C ALA A 178 3.34 2.23 -24.69
N PRO A 179 3.55 1.27 -25.63
CA PRO A 179 4.89 0.82 -26.00
C PRO A 179 5.79 1.93 -26.58
N GLU A 180 5.20 2.90 -27.30
CA GLU A 180 5.94 4.04 -27.85
C GLU A 180 6.43 4.97 -26.75
N ILE A 181 5.59 5.19 -25.73
CA ILE A 181 5.94 6.00 -24.55
C ILE A 181 7.06 5.35 -23.75
N TRP A 182 6.96 4.03 -23.48
CA TRP A 182 8.04 3.31 -22.81
C TRP A 182 9.36 3.38 -23.58
N ALA A 183 9.29 3.22 -24.90
CA ALA A 183 10.47 3.32 -25.76
C ALA A 183 11.10 4.73 -25.71
N ALA A 184 10.28 5.78 -25.61
CA ALA A 184 10.74 7.17 -25.53
C ALA A 184 11.33 7.52 -24.14
N LEU A 185 10.77 6.96 -23.06
CA LEU A 185 11.22 7.19 -21.68
C LEU A 185 12.48 6.38 -21.30
N ALA A 186 12.84 5.38 -22.09
CA ALA A 186 13.89 4.42 -21.70
C ALA A 186 15.22 5.09 -21.38
N ASP A 187 15.60 6.15 -22.08
CA ASP A 187 16.86 6.87 -21.86
C ASP A 187 16.82 7.78 -20.62
N ASN A 188 15.63 8.16 -20.14
CA ASN A 188 15.48 8.93 -18.90
C ASN A 188 15.58 8.06 -17.65
N ILE A 189 15.28 6.74 -17.76
CA ILE A 189 15.25 5.82 -16.62
C ILE A 189 16.67 5.38 -16.29
N VAL A 190 17.24 5.93 -15.21
CA VAL A 190 18.62 5.60 -14.79
C VAL A 190 18.66 4.41 -13.85
N THR A 191 17.59 4.13 -13.12
CA THR A 191 17.52 3.02 -12.18
C THR A 191 16.08 2.51 -12.03
N VAL A 192 15.95 1.20 -11.90
CA VAL A 192 14.71 0.51 -11.54
C VAL A 192 14.95 -0.23 -10.23
N THR A 193 14.31 0.20 -9.15
CA THR A 193 14.47 -0.40 -7.83
C THR A 193 13.42 -1.48 -7.55
N PRO A 194 13.65 -2.42 -6.62
CA PRO A 194 12.65 -3.41 -6.26
C PRO A 194 11.42 -2.83 -5.55
N GLY A 195 11.60 -1.74 -4.77
CA GLY A 195 10.54 -1.10 -3.98
C GLY A 195 10.64 0.42 -3.93
N TRP A 196 9.65 1.02 -3.27
CA TRP A 196 9.51 2.48 -3.17
C TRP A 196 10.64 3.12 -2.34
N SER A 197 11.01 2.53 -1.20
CA SER A 197 11.96 3.11 -0.26
C SER A 197 13.34 3.34 -0.90
N GLU A 198 13.83 2.38 -1.69
CA GLU A 198 15.11 2.48 -2.37
C GLU A 198 15.08 3.58 -3.45
N ALA A 199 13.98 3.66 -4.23
CA ALA A 199 13.83 4.69 -5.25
C ALA A 199 13.84 6.08 -4.65
N TYR A 200 13.06 6.26 -3.58
CA TYR A 200 12.95 7.56 -2.92
C TYR A 200 14.27 7.96 -2.25
N GLY A 201 14.98 7.01 -1.64
CA GLY A 201 16.32 7.21 -1.08
C GLY A 201 17.33 7.72 -2.14
N LEU A 202 17.41 7.07 -3.30
CA LEU A 202 18.27 7.49 -4.42
C LEU A 202 17.97 8.93 -4.88
N PHE A 203 16.69 9.29 -4.96
CA PHE A 203 16.30 10.66 -5.30
C PHE A 203 16.77 11.66 -4.25
N LEU A 204 16.63 11.37 -2.96
CA LEU A 204 17.08 12.25 -1.87
C LEU A 204 18.60 12.39 -1.86
N GLU A 205 19.34 11.35 -2.24
CA GLU A 205 20.79 11.36 -2.41
C GLU A 205 21.22 12.14 -3.67
N GLY A 206 20.27 12.49 -4.56
CA GLY A 206 20.52 13.28 -5.76
C GLY A 206 20.99 12.46 -6.96
N GLU A 207 20.74 11.16 -6.98
CA GLU A 207 21.10 10.23 -8.07
C GLU A 207 20.17 10.39 -9.31
N ALA A 208 19.05 11.11 -9.16
CA ALA A 208 18.14 11.44 -10.25
C ALA A 208 17.43 12.78 -10.01
N ASP A 209 16.95 13.39 -11.09
CA ASP A 209 16.21 14.64 -11.05
C ASP A 209 14.79 14.46 -10.51
N MET A 210 14.18 13.31 -10.77
CA MET A 210 12.81 12.99 -10.36
C MET A 210 12.71 11.52 -9.93
N VAL A 211 11.71 11.24 -9.08
CA VAL A 211 11.38 9.89 -8.62
C VAL A 211 9.89 9.64 -8.77
N LEU A 212 9.53 8.43 -9.18
CA LEU A 212 8.14 7.99 -9.13
C LEU A 212 7.71 7.79 -7.67
N SER A 213 6.64 8.48 -7.28
CA SER A 213 6.04 8.42 -5.97
C SER A 213 4.56 8.85 -6.06
N TYR A 214 4.10 9.73 -5.14
CA TYR A 214 2.71 10.16 -5.07
C TYR A 214 2.58 11.68 -5.03
N THR A 215 1.40 12.18 -5.39
CA THR A 215 1.06 13.61 -5.21
C THR A 215 1.14 14.04 -3.75
N THR A 216 1.03 13.11 -2.81
CA THR A 216 1.07 13.32 -1.37
C THR A 216 2.49 13.32 -0.79
N SER A 217 3.49 12.81 -1.50
CA SER A 217 4.87 12.72 -0.98
C SER A 217 5.48 14.03 -0.50
N PRO A 218 5.17 15.20 -1.11
CA PRO A 218 5.66 16.49 -0.60
C PRO A 218 5.20 16.82 0.82
N ALA A 219 4.08 16.26 1.30
CA ALA A 219 3.58 16.49 2.65
C ALA A 219 4.56 16.00 3.74
N TYR A 220 5.26 14.88 3.49
CA TYR A 220 6.31 14.40 4.40
C TYR A 220 7.36 15.47 4.65
N HIS A 221 7.93 16.02 3.58
CA HIS A 221 8.99 17.04 3.69
C HIS A 221 8.48 18.32 4.36
N LEU A 222 7.29 18.75 3.96
CA LEU A 222 6.70 19.97 4.51
C LEU A 222 6.38 19.83 6.01
N ILE A 223 5.79 18.73 6.44
CA ILE A 223 5.25 18.55 7.79
C ILE A 223 6.33 18.02 8.75
N ALA A 224 7.09 16.98 8.35
CA ALA A 224 8.06 16.33 9.22
C ALA A 224 9.43 17.02 9.20
N GLU A 225 9.84 17.60 8.06
CA GLU A 225 11.17 18.20 7.87
C GLU A 225 11.14 19.74 7.78
N ASN A 226 9.94 20.35 7.70
CA ASN A 226 9.76 21.78 7.43
C ASN A 226 10.50 22.24 6.15
N ASP A 227 10.51 21.36 5.13
CA ASP A 227 11.11 21.54 3.82
C ASP A 227 10.00 21.63 2.74
N ASP A 228 9.85 22.78 2.11
CA ASP A 228 8.89 23.04 1.04
C ASP A 228 9.50 22.87 -0.36
N THR A 229 10.73 22.37 -0.47
CA THR A 229 11.43 22.24 -1.74
C THR A 229 10.93 21.09 -2.61
N LYS A 230 10.30 20.07 -2.05
CA LYS A 230 9.81 18.93 -2.81
C LYS A 230 8.40 19.21 -3.36
N ALA A 231 8.17 18.78 -4.60
CA ALA A 231 6.88 18.94 -5.26
C ALA A 231 6.57 17.78 -6.20
N ALA A 232 5.30 17.55 -6.46
CA ALA A 232 4.83 16.62 -7.48
C ALA A 232 4.64 17.35 -8.82
N ALA A 233 5.10 16.74 -9.92
CA ALA A 233 4.95 17.29 -11.25
C ALA A 233 3.50 17.09 -11.76
N PRO A 234 2.80 18.13 -12.23
CA PRO A 234 1.45 18.01 -12.76
C PRO A 234 1.48 17.53 -14.22
N PHE A 235 1.00 16.32 -14.47
CA PHE A 235 0.95 15.77 -15.83
C PHE A 235 -0.42 16.01 -16.49
N ALA A 236 -0.39 16.51 -17.70
CA ALA A 236 -1.60 16.88 -18.48
C ALA A 236 -2.45 15.68 -18.87
N GLU A 237 -1.88 14.49 -18.94
CA GLU A 237 -2.61 13.23 -19.14
C GLU A 237 -3.54 12.89 -17.96
N GLY A 238 -3.40 13.59 -16.85
CA GLY A 238 -3.97 13.23 -15.56
C GLY A 238 -3.05 12.31 -14.77
N HIS A 239 -3.47 11.95 -13.56
CA HIS A 239 -2.73 11.08 -12.67
C HIS A 239 -3.50 9.79 -12.38
N TYR A 240 -2.78 8.69 -12.27
CA TYR A 240 -3.40 7.40 -11.99
C TYR A 240 -3.69 7.26 -10.50
N LEU A 241 -4.93 6.97 -10.17
CA LEU A 241 -5.40 6.77 -8.81
C LEU A 241 -4.97 5.38 -8.33
N GLN A 242 -4.44 5.33 -7.12
CA GLN A 242 -4.23 4.11 -6.35
C GLN A 242 -5.19 4.11 -5.15
N VAL A 243 -5.79 2.98 -4.87
CA VAL A 243 -6.47 2.69 -3.61
C VAL A 243 -5.81 1.45 -3.03
N GLU A 244 -5.20 1.58 -1.85
CA GLU A 244 -4.65 0.44 -1.12
C GLU A 244 -5.72 -0.26 -0.30
N VAL A 245 -5.62 -1.57 -0.28
CA VAL A 245 -6.65 -2.43 0.32
C VAL A 245 -6.04 -3.53 1.18
N ALA A 246 -6.85 -4.02 2.12
CA ALA A 246 -6.55 -5.22 2.88
C ALA A 246 -7.61 -6.30 2.68
N GLY A 247 -7.19 -7.56 2.74
CA GLY A 247 -8.08 -8.71 2.62
C GLY A 247 -7.73 -9.83 3.60
N LYS A 248 -8.74 -10.50 4.13
CA LYS A 248 -8.61 -11.66 5.01
C LYS A 248 -8.38 -12.93 4.19
N LEU A 249 -7.44 -13.78 4.61
CA LEU A 249 -7.23 -15.07 3.98
C LEU A 249 -8.28 -16.09 4.44
N ALA A 250 -8.72 -16.95 3.52
CA ALA A 250 -9.71 -17.98 3.78
C ALA A 250 -9.17 -19.12 4.67
N THR A 251 -7.85 -19.24 4.76
CA THR A 251 -7.14 -20.26 5.54
C THR A 251 -6.92 -19.88 7.00
N THR A 252 -7.21 -18.62 7.36
CA THR A 252 -6.99 -18.14 8.74
C THR A 252 -7.79 -18.93 9.77
N ASP A 253 -7.15 -19.32 10.86
CA ASP A 253 -7.79 -19.87 12.05
C ASP A 253 -8.21 -18.76 13.05
N GLN A 254 -7.77 -17.50 12.79
CA GLN A 254 -8.06 -16.29 13.56
C GLN A 254 -9.17 -15.44 12.92
N SER A 255 -10.13 -16.03 12.20
CA SER A 255 -11.10 -15.30 11.37
C SER A 255 -11.83 -14.16 12.12
N ALA A 256 -12.24 -14.38 13.38
CA ALA A 256 -12.90 -13.34 14.16
C ALA A 256 -11.97 -12.17 14.50
N LEU A 257 -10.69 -12.45 14.75
CA LEU A 257 -9.69 -11.43 15.04
C LEU A 257 -9.30 -10.66 13.77
N ALA A 258 -9.19 -11.36 12.63
CA ALA A 258 -9.00 -10.75 11.32
C ALA A 258 -10.16 -9.82 10.95
N ASP A 259 -11.42 -10.21 11.20
CA ASP A 259 -12.59 -9.35 10.97
C ASP A 259 -12.56 -8.11 11.88
N ARG A 260 -12.10 -8.24 13.13
CA ARG A 260 -11.91 -7.09 14.02
C ARG A 260 -10.81 -6.15 13.51
N PHE A 261 -9.71 -6.68 12.99
CA PHE A 261 -8.64 -5.86 12.41
C PHE A 261 -9.13 -5.11 11.17
N LEU A 262 -9.83 -5.78 10.27
CA LEU A 262 -10.42 -5.13 9.09
C LEU A 262 -11.43 -4.04 9.49
N ALA A 263 -12.27 -4.28 10.51
CA ALA A 263 -13.16 -3.25 11.04
C ALA A 263 -12.41 -2.09 11.71
N PHE A 264 -11.33 -2.38 12.43
CA PHE A 264 -10.48 -1.38 13.08
C PHE A 264 -9.83 -0.44 12.05
N MET A 265 -9.48 -0.90 10.85
CA MET A 265 -8.93 -0.06 9.79
C MET A 265 -9.85 1.11 9.40
N GLY A 266 -11.18 0.97 9.54
CA GLY A 266 -12.15 2.04 9.30
C GLY A 266 -12.36 3.00 10.47
N THR A 267 -11.63 2.84 11.58
CA THR A 267 -11.81 3.67 12.78
C THR A 267 -10.92 4.92 12.79
N GLU A 268 -11.28 5.91 13.59
CA GLU A 268 -10.47 7.10 13.86
C GLU A 268 -9.07 6.74 14.35
N ALA A 269 -8.94 5.69 15.18
CA ALA A 269 -7.67 5.27 15.75
C ALA A 269 -6.67 4.76 14.70
N PHE A 270 -7.14 4.20 13.59
CA PHE A 270 -6.30 3.78 12.46
C PHE A 270 -6.15 4.93 11.46
N GLN A 271 -7.27 5.53 11.02
CA GLN A 271 -7.28 6.47 9.91
C GLN A 271 -6.54 7.77 10.21
N SER A 272 -6.49 8.20 11.48
CA SER A 272 -5.71 9.39 11.89
C SER A 272 -4.18 9.18 11.81
N LEU A 273 -3.70 7.95 11.74
CA LEU A 273 -2.28 7.63 11.58
C LEU A 273 -1.82 7.80 10.13
N ILE A 274 -2.67 7.47 9.16
CA ILE A 274 -2.33 7.38 7.74
C ILE A 274 -1.69 8.67 7.20
N PRO A 275 -2.25 9.87 7.41
CA PRO A 275 -1.71 11.08 6.78
C PRO A 275 -0.28 11.43 7.21
N THR A 276 0.16 11.04 8.41
CA THR A 276 1.45 11.44 8.97
C THR A 276 2.46 10.32 9.16
N THR A 277 2.08 9.08 8.85
CA THR A 277 2.99 7.93 8.91
C THR A 277 3.06 7.15 7.59
N ASN A 278 1.98 7.10 6.82
CA ASN A 278 1.97 6.55 5.46
C ASN A 278 2.00 7.62 4.37
N TRP A 279 1.74 8.88 4.74
CA TRP A 279 1.77 10.05 3.84
C TRP A 279 0.81 9.90 2.65
N MET A 280 -0.35 9.26 2.90
CA MET A 280 -1.42 9.04 1.94
C MET A 280 -2.72 9.70 2.43
N TYR A 281 -3.69 9.85 1.55
CA TYR A 281 -5.05 10.20 1.96
C TYR A 281 -5.69 9.00 2.66
N PRO A 282 -6.29 9.17 3.85
CA PRO A 282 -7.00 8.10 4.54
C PRO A 282 -8.27 7.70 3.77
N ALA A 283 -8.66 6.42 3.84
CA ALA A 283 -9.92 5.97 3.22
C ALA A 283 -11.17 6.54 3.91
N VAL A 284 -11.06 6.89 5.19
CA VAL A 284 -12.08 7.62 5.97
C VAL A 284 -11.40 8.85 6.56
N THR A 285 -11.90 10.02 6.23
CA THR A 285 -11.33 11.27 6.73
C THR A 285 -11.48 11.36 8.25
N PRO A 286 -10.37 11.52 9.01
CA PRO A 286 -10.44 11.67 10.47
C PRO A 286 -11.31 12.88 10.88
N ALA A 287 -11.93 12.80 12.05
CA ALA A 287 -12.75 13.90 12.57
C ALA A 287 -11.94 15.20 12.78
N SER A 288 -10.63 15.07 13.00
CA SER A 288 -9.69 16.20 13.08
C SER A 288 -9.40 16.85 11.72
N GLY A 289 -9.81 16.22 10.61
CA GLY A 289 -9.40 16.60 9.26
C GLY A 289 -8.00 16.10 8.88
N LEU A 290 -7.54 16.51 7.70
CA LEU A 290 -6.18 16.26 7.26
C LEU A 290 -5.20 17.25 7.92
N PRO A 291 -3.94 16.87 8.12
CA PRO A 291 -2.92 17.79 8.63
C PRO A 291 -2.73 19.03 7.73
N ASP A 292 -2.38 20.15 8.34
CA ASP A 292 -1.96 21.35 7.60
C ASP A 292 -0.84 20.98 6.61
N GLY A 293 -0.94 21.47 5.38
CA GLY A 293 0.01 21.12 4.31
C GLY A 293 -0.56 20.16 3.27
N PHE A 294 -1.54 19.32 3.60
CA PHE A 294 -2.26 18.50 2.60
C PHE A 294 -3.09 19.37 1.64
N ASP A 295 -3.54 20.53 2.07
CA ASP A 295 -4.26 21.53 1.24
C ASP A 295 -3.38 22.20 0.18
N THR A 296 -2.04 22.07 0.30
CA THR A 296 -1.06 22.60 -0.67
C THR A 296 -0.70 21.61 -1.77
N LEU A 297 -1.11 20.35 -1.62
CA LEU A 297 -0.79 19.28 -2.57
C LEU A 297 -1.56 19.45 -3.87
N ILE A 298 -0.95 19.02 -4.98
CA ILE A 298 -1.67 19.03 -6.26
C ILE A 298 -2.81 18.01 -6.23
N VAL A 299 -4.00 18.45 -6.64
CA VAL A 299 -5.14 17.59 -6.93
C VAL A 299 -5.28 17.54 -8.45
N PRO A 300 -5.14 16.38 -9.10
CA PRO A 300 -5.22 16.27 -10.54
C PRO A 300 -6.59 16.69 -11.09
N GLU A 301 -6.62 17.41 -12.21
CA GLU A 301 -7.87 17.72 -12.92
C GLU A 301 -8.51 16.47 -13.52
N THR A 302 -7.67 15.49 -13.91
CA THR A 302 -8.10 14.21 -14.45
C THR A 302 -7.51 13.08 -13.58
N SER A 303 -8.40 12.28 -13.03
CA SER A 303 -8.05 11.05 -12.32
C SER A 303 -8.23 9.86 -13.28
N LEU A 304 -7.16 9.13 -13.53
CA LEU A 304 -7.16 7.91 -14.33
C LEU A 304 -7.26 6.70 -13.42
N LEU A 305 -8.05 5.73 -13.80
CA LEU A 305 -8.16 4.45 -13.09
C LEU A 305 -8.69 3.40 -14.08
N LEU A 306 -8.04 2.26 -14.14
CA LEU A 306 -8.55 1.06 -14.81
C LEU A 306 -9.42 0.27 -13.84
N SER A 307 -10.43 -0.44 -14.34
CA SER A 307 -11.10 -1.45 -13.52
C SER A 307 -10.09 -2.55 -13.13
N ALA A 308 -10.35 -3.25 -12.03
CA ALA A 308 -9.48 -4.35 -11.58
C ALA A 308 -9.34 -5.44 -12.65
N GLU A 309 -10.42 -5.73 -13.37
CA GLU A 309 -10.46 -6.69 -14.47
C GLU A 309 -9.64 -6.23 -15.67
N ASP A 310 -9.75 -4.93 -16.06
CA ASP A 310 -8.96 -4.38 -17.15
C ASP A 310 -7.47 -4.34 -16.78
N ALA A 311 -7.12 -3.93 -15.55
CA ALA A 311 -5.76 -3.97 -15.06
C ALA A 311 -5.17 -5.38 -15.12
N ALA A 312 -5.89 -6.39 -14.63
CA ALA A 312 -5.46 -7.78 -14.69
C ALA A 312 -5.27 -8.28 -16.13
N LYS A 313 -6.17 -7.90 -17.04
CA LYS A 313 -6.11 -8.27 -18.46
C LYS A 313 -4.97 -7.60 -19.21
N LEU A 314 -4.72 -6.32 -18.95
CA LEU A 314 -3.71 -5.52 -19.68
C LEU A 314 -2.30 -5.73 -19.15
N ARG A 315 -2.15 -6.07 -17.86
CA ARG A 315 -0.86 -6.20 -17.19
C ARG A 315 0.19 -7.07 -17.93
N PRO A 316 -0.13 -8.28 -18.44
CA PRO A 316 0.89 -9.10 -19.12
C PRO A 316 1.49 -8.41 -20.34
N GLY A 317 0.66 -7.86 -21.23
CA GLY A 317 1.11 -7.16 -22.43
C GLY A 317 1.87 -5.86 -22.11
N ALA A 318 1.41 -5.11 -21.10
CA ALA A 318 2.08 -3.91 -20.63
C ALA A 318 3.48 -4.22 -20.04
N LEU A 319 3.62 -5.31 -19.27
CA LEU A 319 4.92 -5.79 -18.77
C LEU A 319 5.87 -6.17 -19.90
N ASP A 320 5.38 -6.83 -20.95
CA ASP A 320 6.21 -7.21 -22.09
C ASP A 320 6.69 -5.97 -22.85
N ALA A 321 5.83 -4.96 -23.04
CA ALA A 321 6.19 -3.70 -23.65
C ALA A 321 7.24 -2.93 -22.85
N TRP A 322 7.05 -2.82 -21.52
CA TRP A 322 7.99 -2.21 -20.60
C TRP A 322 9.37 -2.91 -20.64
N ARG A 323 9.39 -4.26 -20.53
CA ARG A 323 10.64 -5.03 -20.63
C ARG A 323 11.36 -4.82 -21.96
N ALA A 324 10.61 -4.84 -23.07
CA ALA A 324 11.18 -4.65 -24.40
C ALA A 324 11.82 -3.25 -24.55
N ALA A 325 11.23 -2.23 -23.96
CA ALA A 325 11.76 -0.88 -23.96
C ALA A 325 13.06 -0.75 -23.15
N LEU A 326 13.16 -1.42 -21.99
CA LEU A 326 14.33 -1.33 -21.10
C LEU A 326 15.45 -2.35 -21.40
N ALA A 327 15.21 -3.32 -22.27
CA ALA A 327 16.21 -4.33 -22.64
C ALA A 327 17.21 -3.85 -23.72
N ARG A 328 17.37 -2.55 -23.93
CA ARG A 328 18.24 -1.95 -24.96
C ARG A 328 19.71 -1.91 -24.56
#